data_040d1d926414dc837e72604cc895705e
#
_entry.id   040d1d926414dc837e72604cc895705e
#
_cell.length_a   1.000
_cell.length_b   1.000
_cell.length_c   1.000
_cell.angle_alpha   90.00
_cell.angle_beta   90.00
_cell.angle_gamma   90.00
#
_symmetry.space_group_name_H-M   'P 1'
#
loop_
_entity.id
_entity.type
_entity.pdbx_description
1 polymer ?
#
loop_
_entity_poly.entity_id
_entity_poly.type
_entity_poly.pdbx_seq_one_letter_code
_entity_poly.pdbx_strand_id
1 'polypeptide(L)'
;MKRPTITDAQMDLLAERLSAAGVGRRGFLKVAAGLAALGAAGFNARTVSAAPKLAPGEKLAREQHLRYGGGGWIANDPSSHDFNKDLYCGGVAALWAGLMKFNADFQPVPYVAEKVSSNAEGSVWTFTIRKDSKWSDGSPCTAKDFEWSWKRQMDPASKNPYSAFFYDIKGAEPFNKSKVPDASRVGVVAKGDWTLEVTLEGPRGYFPVLAGYLAAVPAHRPSVEKHGDKWTEAANLVCNGPFTLETWEHNKVLVLRKNKHFFGAKDVTLDKVTIPIIPVQSGVLPYENNELDMTALQTGDLRRLRDAPATKGQVFRYPFPGTWYLTPQVTKPPFDNVKVRRAVGHAIDRDNVVRVADGFAVPAHSMIPPGFPGAVDDKKIRDIQRFDPKAAMAMLKGTPYEGGRNWPKVALTMRDEGLGSKPLAEAVQAVLLEHLNMRTELEVLEPRVFRAGLWGHNYQLVWIRWFMDYPDPHNEYFDTFYGKKTEGKRQAWVNDAFDKELEAGRDTRDTKKRLVHYARAEELMQMDGGYIPVAWVTRWAAVKPHVRGLEKNKQGEFVVDGNIYFDTFPNVYLVDKA
;
A
#
# COMPACT_ATOMS: atom_id res chain seq x y z
N MET A 1 -24.94 -26.41 -20.18
CA MET A 1 -24.29 -25.66 -21.28
C MET A 1 -22.86 -26.17 -21.42
N LYS A 2 -22.48 -26.65 -22.61
CA LYS A 2 -21.13 -27.20 -22.87
C LYS A 2 -20.11 -26.06 -22.81
N ARG A 3 -18.97 -26.29 -22.15
CA ARG A 3 -17.83 -25.33 -22.08
C ARG A 3 -17.33 -25.06 -23.51
N PRO A 4 -16.98 -23.83 -23.87
CA PRO A 4 -16.27 -23.57 -25.11
C PRO A 4 -14.86 -24.18 -25.03
N THR A 5 -14.63 -25.25 -25.74
CA THR A 5 -13.31 -25.83 -25.99
C THR A 5 -12.60 -24.93 -27.02
N ILE A 6 -11.37 -24.54 -26.73
CA ILE A 6 -10.47 -23.90 -27.71
C ILE A 6 -10.35 -24.89 -28.87
N THR A 7 -10.68 -24.46 -30.09
CA THR A 7 -10.61 -25.28 -31.30
C THR A 7 -9.15 -25.52 -31.70
N ASP A 8 -8.87 -26.64 -32.37
CA ASP A 8 -7.53 -26.96 -32.87
C ASP A 8 -6.94 -25.84 -33.73
N ALA A 9 -7.77 -25.17 -34.55
CA ALA A 9 -7.38 -24.01 -35.36
C ALA A 9 -6.92 -22.80 -34.50
N GLN A 10 -7.49 -22.61 -33.32
CA GLN A 10 -7.04 -21.55 -32.38
C GLN A 10 -5.74 -21.91 -31.67
N MET A 11 -5.51 -23.19 -31.45
CA MET A 11 -4.25 -23.70 -30.90
C MET A 11 -3.11 -23.60 -31.94
N ASP A 12 -3.40 -23.89 -33.20
CA ASP A 12 -2.40 -23.78 -34.30
C ASP A 12 -2.01 -22.32 -34.55
N LEU A 13 -2.95 -21.38 -34.54
CA LEU A 13 -2.66 -19.95 -34.68
C LEU A 13 -1.84 -19.39 -33.51
N LEU A 14 -2.04 -19.91 -32.30
CA LEU A 14 -1.27 -19.55 -31.12
C LEU A 14 0.16 -20.13 -31.21
N ALA A 15 0.28 -21.37 -31.70
CA ALA A 15 1.57 -22.04 -31.91
C ALA A 15 2.42 -21.32 -32.97
N GLU A 16 1.77 -20.84 -34.04
CA GLU A 16 2.43 -20.08 -35.12
C GLU A 16 2.95 -18.73 -34.63
N ARG A 17 2.16 -18.00 -33.84
CA ARG A 17 2.57 -16.71 -33.24
C ARG A 17 3.71 -16.85 -32.23
N LEU A 18 3.73 -17.93 -31.45
CA LEU A 18 4.79 -18.19 -30.47
C LEU A 18 6.09 -18.70 -31.13
N SER A 19 5.95 -19.42 -32.24
CA SER A 19 7.09 -19.82 -33.08
C SER A 19 7.75 -18.61 -33.73
N ALA A 20 6.96 -17.66 -34.24
CA ALA A 20 7.47 -16.40 -34.77
C ALA A 20 8.16 -15.52 -33.71
N ALA A 21 7.86 -15.73 -32.42
CA ALA A 21 8.50 -15.07 -31.27
C ALA A 21 9.71 -15.85 -30.71
N GLY A 22 10.21 -16.90 -31.40
CA GLY A 22 11.41 -17.66 -31.00
C GLY A 22 11.19 -18.64 -29.83
N VAL A 23 9.95 -18.97 -29.49
CA VAL A 23 9.63 -19.89 -28.39
C VAL A 23 9.50 -21.33 -28.93
N GLY A 24 10.49 -22.20 -28.67
CA GLY A 24 10.49 -23.60 -29.10
C GLY A 24 9.40 -24.46 -28.43
N ARG A 25 9.08 -25.63 -29.03
CA ARG A 25 8.02 -26.57 -28.58
C ARG A 25 8.05 -26.92 -27.08
N ARG A 26 9.24 -26.99 -26.44
CA ARG A 26 9.36 -27.21 -24.97
C ARG A 26 8.95 -25.99 -24.16
N GLY A 27 9.15 -24.78 -24.67
CA GLY A 27 8.66 -23.53 -24.08
C GLY A 27 7.15 -23.42 -24.17
N PHE A 28 6.57 -23.82 -25.32
CA PHE A 28 5.12 -23.86 -25.54
C PHE A 28 4.41 -24.80 -24.55
N LEU A 29 4.91 -26.02 -24.34
CA LEU A 29 4.35 -26.98 -23.40
C LEU A 29 4.44 -26.49 -21.95
N LYS A 30 5.49 -25.76 -21.58
CA LYS A 30 5.60 -25.12 -20.25
C LYS A 30 4.62 -23.96 -20.08
N VAL A 31 4.39 -23.17 -21.12
CA VAL A 31 3.41 -22.08 -21.13
C VAL A 31 1.98 -22.64 -21.14
N ALA A 32 1.70 -23.67 -21.94
CA ALA A 32 0.39 -24.32 -21.99
C ALA A 32 0.05 -25.07 -20.69
N ALA A 33 1.01 -25.74 -20.07
CA ALA A 33 0.85 -26.34 -18.73
C ALA A 33 0.68 -25.28 -17.64
N GLY A 34 1.36 -24.12 -17.74
CA GLY A 34 1.16 -22.97 -16.87
C GLY A 34 -0.23 -22.33 -17.03
N LEU A 35 -0.76 -22.25 -18.25
CA LEU A 35 -2.08 -21.70 -18.54
C LEU A 35 -3.24 -22.63 -18.11
N ALA A 36 -3.07 -23.95 -18.22
CA ALA A 36 -4.03 -24.94 -17.75
C ALA A 36 -4.10 -24.99 -16.19
N ALA A 37 -2.98 -24.70 -15.51
CA ALA A 37 -2.92 -24.58 -14.06
C ALA A 37 -3.54 -23.29 -13.52
N LEU A 38 -3.65 -22.22 -14.33
CA LEU A 38 -4.22 -20.93 -13.94
C LEU A 38 -5.76 -20.89 -13.99
N GLY A 39 -6.43 -21.86 -14.61
CA GLY A 39 -7.89 -21.98 -14.71
C GLY A 39 -8.58 -22.52 -13.46
N ALA A 40 -7.84 -23.10 -12.52
CA ALA A 40 -8.30 -23.63 -11.23
C ALA A 40 -7.37 -23.21 -10.07
N ALA A 41 -6.70 -22.07 -10.21
CA ALA A 41 -5.68 -21.62 -9.27
C ALA A 41 -6.29 -21.20 -7.93
N GLY A 42 -6.44 -22.15 -7.05
CA GLY A 42 -6.31 -21.90 -5.64
C GLY A 42 -4.85 -21.45 -5.35
N PHE A 43 -4.70 -20.41 -4.55
CA PHE A 43 -3.38 -20.03 -4.03
C PHE A 43 -2.89 -21.18 -3.13
N ASN A 44 -1.72 -21.76 -3.41
CA ASN A 44 -1.08 -22.75 -2.54
C ASN A 44 0.08 -22.10 -1.79
N ALA A 45 0.20 -22.37 -0.51
CA ALA A 45 1.29 -21.87 0.32
C ALA A 45 2.66 -22.32 -0.22
N ARG A 46 3.53 -21.37 -0.48
CA ARG A 46 4.98 -21.60 -0.61
C ARG A 46 5.63 -21.22 0.72
N THR A 47 6.81 -21.75 0.99
CA THR A 47 7.59 -21.58 2.24
C THR A 47 7.54 -20.15 2.80
N VAL A 48 7.36 -20.05 4.10
CA VAL A 48 7.11 -18.81 4.86
C VAL A 48 8.30 -17.85 4.86
N SER A 49 9.50 -18.38 4.79
CA SER A 49 10.78 -17.70 4.64
C SER A 49 11.76 -18.63 3.93
N ALA A 50 12.74 -18.10 3.25
CA ALA A 50 13.83 -18.90 2.70
C ALA A 50 14.93 -19.02 3.75
N ALA A 51 15.50 -20.22 3.91
CA ALA A 51 16.72 -20.40 4.69
C ALA A 51 17.80 -19.39 4.25
N PRO A 52 18.67 -18.92 5.19
CA PRO A 52 19.73 -17.96 4.88
C PRO A 52 20.57 -18.41 3.70
N LYS A 53 20.72 -17.56 2.70
CA LYS A 53 21.56 -17.78 1.52
C LYS A 53 22.92 -17.12 1.78
N LEU A 54 23.84 -17.84 2.37
CA LEU A 54 25.20 -17.36 2.64
C LEU A 54 26.03 -17.34 1.36
N ALA A 55 26.77 -16.27 1.15
CA ALA A 55 27.78 -16.23 0.09
C ALA A 55 28.99 -17.13 0.47
N PRO A 56 29.82 -17.55 -0.51
CA PRO A 56 31.02 -18.32 -0.20
C PRO A 56 31.90 -17.61 0.85
N GLY A 57 32.17 -18.30 1.95
CA GLY A 57 32.98 -17.78 3.06
C GLY A 57 32.19 -16.98 4.12
N GLU A 58 30.94 -16.60 3.87
CA GLU A 58 30.10 -15.98 4.90
C GLU A 58 29.67 -17.00 5.97
N LYS A 59 29.58 -16.53 7.20
CA LYS A 59 29.02 -17.28 8.35
C LYS A 59 27.94 -16.46 9.00
N LEU A 60 26.94 -17.12 9.55
CA LEU A 60 25.96 -16.45 10.39
C LEU A 60 26.65 -15.86 11.62
N ALA A 61 26.32 -14.63 11.96
CA ALA A 61 26.77 -14.02 13.19
C ALA A 61 26.25 -14.85 14.39
N ARG A 62 27.09 -14.98 15.43
CA ARG A 62 26.74 -15.73 16.64
C ARG A 62 25.49 -15.15 17.32
N GLU A 63 25.36 -13.83 17.32
CA GLU A 63 24.20 -13.11 17.85
C GLU A 63 23.31 -12.62 16.70
N GLN A 64 22.11 -13.15 16.60
CA GLN A 64 21.11 -12.77 15.62
C GLN A 64 20.20 -11.67 16.18
N HIS A 65 20.81 -10.53 16.53
CA HIS A 65 20.16 -9.38 17.13
C HIS A 65 20.23 -8.17 16.20
N LEU A 66 19.09 -7.86 15.55
CA LEU A 66 18.93 -6.67 14.69
C LEU A 66 18.59 -5.45 15.55
N ARG A 67 19.28 -4.34 15.31
CA ARG A 67 18.97 -3.03 15.89
C ARG A 67 18.45 -2.13 14.77
N TYR A 68 17.14 -1.91 14.80
CA TYR A 68 16.41 -1.22 13.74
C TYR A 68 15.96 0.16 14.21
N GLY A 69 16.46 1.22 13.59
CA GLY A 69 16.16 2.61 13.93
C GLY A 69 15.23 3.27 12.94
N GLY A 70 14.10 3.72 13.46
CA GLY A 70 13.27 4.72 12.83
C GLY A 70 12.89 4.47 11.38
N GLY A 71 11.93 3.59 11.12
CA GLY A 71 11.26 3.48 9.83
C GLY A 71 9.80 3.84 9.96
N GLY A 72 9.36 4.83 9.18
CA GLY A 72 7.95 5.12 8.91
C GLY A 72 7.00 5.15 10.12
N TRP A 73 6.45 4.02 10.48
CA TRP A 73 5.40 3.89 11.50
C TRP A 73 5.91 3.88 12.95
N ILE A 74 7.17 3.52 13.18
CA ILE A 74 7.75 3.33 14.52
C ILE A 74 8.64 4.52 14.95
N ALA A 75 8.49 5.67 14.29
CA ALA A 75 9.20 6.90 14.68
C ALA A 75 8.60 7.57 15.92
N ASN A 76 7.41 7.17 16.32
CA ASN A 76 6.70 7.62 17.52
C ASN A 76 6.30 6.42 18.35
N ASP A 77 6.03 6.65 19.63
CA ASP A 77 5.48 5.60 20.49
C ASP A 77 4.15 5.09 19.93
N PRO A 78 3.98 3.77 19.70
CA PRO A 78 2.70 3.23 19.29
C PRO A 78 1.59 3.59 20.28
N SER A 79 0.41 3.92 19.79
CA SER A 79 -0.76 4.05 20.67
C SER A 79 -1.30 2.67 21.08
N SER A 80 -1.00 1.65 20.28
CA SER A 80 -1.46 0.26 20.47
C SER A 80 -0.73 -0.66 19.47
N HIS A 81 -0.99 -1.96 19.57
CA HIS A 81 -0.71 -2.95 18.51
C HIS A 81 -2.01 -3.60 17.98
N ASP A 82 -3.16 -2.99 18.25
CA ASP A 82 -4.49 -3.47 17.84
C ASP A 82 -4.91 -2.89 16.49
N PHE A 83 -4.45 -3.50 15.41
CA PHE A 83 -4.78 -3.08 14.05
C PHE A 83 -6.25 -3.28 13.67
N ASN A 84 -7.04 -4.08 14.41
CA ASN A 84 -8.47 -4.16 14.21
C ASN A 84 -9.22 -2.92 14.73
N LYS A 85 -8.62 -2.17 15.67
CA LYS A 85 -9.21 -0.97 16.23
C LYS A 85 -8.70 0.30 15.56
N ASP A 86 -7.40 0.33 15.27
CA ASP A 86 -6.74 1.45 14.58
C ASP A 86 -5.57 0.94 13.73
N LEU A 87 -5.69 1.06 12.42
CA LEU A 87 -4.62 0.68 11.49
C LEU A 87 -3.36 1.53 11.69
N TYR A 88 -3.52 2.79 12.04
CA TYR A 88 -2.41 3.73 12.23
C TYR A 88 -1.98 3.87 13.70
N CYS A 89 -2.20 2.84 14.49
CA CYS A 89 -1.76 2.79 15.89
C CYS A 89 -0.24 2.86 16.08
N GLY A 90 0.54 2.76 15.01
CA GLY A 90 2.01 2.73 15.07
C GLY A 90 2.60 1.39 15.52
N GLY A 91 1.77 0.35 15.61
CA GLY A 91 2.16 -0.97 16.06
C GLY A 91 3.12 -1.71 15.11
N VAL A 92 3.67 -2.83 15.58
CA VAL A 92 4.64 -3.63 14.84
C VAL A 92 3.94 -4.77 14.09
N ALA A 93 4.07 -4.80 12.76
CA ALA A 93 3.47 -5.82 11.90
C ALA A 93 4.00 -7.23 12.18
N ALA A 94 5.29 -7.37 12.54
CA ALA A 94 5.94 -8.64 12.84
C ALA A 94 5.35 -9.42 14.03
N LEU A 95 4.46 -8.80 14.79
CA LEU A 95 3.71 -9.47 15.88
C LEU A 95 2.53 -10.28 15.33
N TRP A 96 2.18 -10.12 14.05
CA TRP A 96 0.94 -10.64 13.49
C TRP A 96 1.17 -11.49 12.25
N ALA A 97 0.30 -12.47 12.06
CA ALA A 97 0.17 -13.24 10.83
C ALA A 97 -1.29 -13.27 10.38
N GLY A 98 -1.58 -12.66 9.22
CA GLY A 98 -2.89 -12.66 8.59
C GLY A 98 -3.17 -13.94 7.79
N LEU A 99 -4.36 -14.07 7.23
CA LEU A 99 -4.71 -15.17 6.31
C LEU A 99 -3.78 -15.20 5.10
N MET A 100 -3.53 -14.02 4.54
CA MET A 100 -2.60 -13.76 3.45
C MET A 100 -1.47 -12.86 3.95
N LYS A 101 -0.39 -12.76 3.21
CA LYS A 101 0.65 -11.72 3.32
C LYS A 101 1.03 -11.22 1.92
N PHE A 102 1.84 -10.19 1.84
CA PHE A 102 2.39 -9.73 0.55
C PHE A 102 3.81 -10.24 0.34
N ASN A 103 4.13 -10.58 -0.91
CA ASN A 103 5.51 -10.81 -1.33
C ASN A 103 6.19 -9.48 -1.69
N ALA A 104 7.46 -9.52 -2.07
CA ALA A 104 8.23 -8.32 -2.43
C ALA A 104 7.67 -7.56 -3.65
N ASP A 105 6.81 -8.18 -4.46
CA ASP A 105 6.08 -7.54 -5.57
C ASP A 105 4.69 -7.05 -5.14
N PHE A 106 4.41 -6.98 -3.84
CA PHE A 106 3.13 -6.57 -3.25
C PHE A 106 1.93 -7.41 -3.73
N GLN A 107 2.18 -8.66 -4.13
CA GLN A 107 1.12 -9.60 -4.50
C GLN A 107 0.69 -10.41 -3.27
N PRO A 108 -0.63 -10.63 -3.06
CA PRO A 108 -1.10 -11.45 -1.96
C PRO A 108 -0.68 -12.91 -2.15
N VAL A 109 -0.12 -13.50 -1.11
CA VAL A 109 0.25 -14.92 -1.05
C VAL A 109 -0.30 -15.54 0.24
N PRO A 110 -0.65 -16.84 0.25
CA PRO A 110 -1.11 -17.53 1.44
C PRO A 110 -0.09 -17.43 2.59
N TYR A 111 -0.60 -17.29 3.83
CA TYR A 111 0.23 -17.21 5.04
C TYR A 111 -0.30 -18.12 6.15
N VAL A 112 -1.24 -17.67 6.99
CA VAL A 112 -1.95 -18.55 7.92
C VAL A 112 -2.93 -19.45 7.16
N ALA A 113 -3.52 -18.97 6.07
CA ALA A 113 -4.21 -19.84 5.14
C ALA A 113 -3.20 -20.61 4.29
N GLU A 114 -3.27 -21.95 4.29
CA GLU A 114 -2.46 -22.81 3.40
C GLU A 114 -3.08 -22.93 2.00
N LYS A 115 -4.41 -22.73 1.88
CA LYS A 115 -5.16 -22.75 0.63
C LYS A 115 -6.23 -21.68 0.63
N VAL A 116 -6.39 -21.02 -0.50
CA VAL A 116 -7.42 -20.01 -0.74
C VAL A 116 -8.12 -20.32 -2.05
N SER A 117 -9.44 -20.30 -2.04
CA SER A 117 -10.26 -20.53 -3.22
C SER A 117 -11.52 -19.68 -3.18
N SER A 118 -12.17 -19.49 -4.33
CA SER A 118 -13.47 -18.85 -4.40
C SER A 118 -14.45 -19.67 -5.23
N ASN A 119 -15.75 -19.39 -5.08
CA ASN A 119 -16.76 -19.87 -6.03
C ASN A 119 -16.50 -19.29 -7.45
N ALA A 120 -17.28 -19.73 -8.43
CA ALA A 120 -17.10 -19.33 -9.82
C ALA A 120 -17.24 -17.83 -10.05
N GLU A 121 -18.16 -17.19 -9.31
CA GLU A 121 -18.42 -15.74 -9.40
C GLU A 121 -17.38 -14.89 -8.67
N GLY A 122 -16.67 -15.45 -7.66
CA GLY A 122 -15.75 -14.69 -6.81
C GLY A 122 -16.46 -13.92 -5.69
N SER A 123 -17.68 -14.34 -5.34
CA SER A 123 -18.51 -13.75 -4.26
C SER A 123 -18.44 -14.52 -2.95
N VAL A 124 -17.89 -15.74 -2.94
CA VAL A 124 -17.64 -16.53 -1.73
C VAL A 124 -16.20 -16.99 -1.74
N TRP A 125 -15.45 -16.65 -0.72
CA TRP A 125 -14.05 -17.04 -0.53
C TRP A 125 -13.89 -18.01 0.62
N THR A 126 -13.08 -19.06 0.41
CA THR A 126 -12.80 -20.08 1.41
C THR A 126 -11.31 -20.13 1.69
N PHE A 127 -10.95 -19.98 2.95
CA PHE A 127 -9.59 -20.04 3.46
C PHE A 127 -9.43 -21.31 4.31
N THR A 128 -8.53 -22.20 3.89
CA THR A 128 -8.15 -23.37 4.70
C THR A 128 -6.99 -22.94 5.60
N ILE A 129 -7.21 -22.91 6.90
CA ILE A 129 -6.23 -22.50 7.90
C ILE A 129 -5.31 -23.67 8.23
N ARG A 130 -4.04 -23.43 8.29
CA ARG A 130 -3.02 -24.41 8.65
C ARG A 130 -3.19 -24.89 10.10
N LYS A 131 -3.09 -26.18 10.32
CA LYS A 131 -3.32 -26.81 11.64
C LYS A 131 -2.20 -26.53 12.65
N ASP A 132 -1.02 -26.11 12.19
CA ASP A 132 0.12 -25.74 13.03
C ASP A 132 0.14 -24.24 13.37
N SER A 133 -0.89 -23.46 12.99
CA SER A 133 -1.07 -22.09 13.40
C SER A 133 -1.34 -21.99 14.90
N LYS A 134 -0.51 -21.22 15.61
CA LYS A 134 -0.59 -21.05 17.06
C LYS A 134 -0.42 -19.61 17.48
N TRP A 135 -1.02 -19.29 18.57
CA TRP A 135 -0.72 -18.11 19.36
C TRP A 135 0.61 -18.24 20.10
N SER A 136 1.18 -17.13 20.57
CA SER A 136 2.48 -17.11 21.28
C SER A 136 2.46 -17.82 22.64
N ASP A 137 1.28 -18.04 23.21
CA ASP A 137 1.09 -18.86 24.40
C ASP A 137 1.02 -20.37 24.12
N GLY A 138 1.04 -20.76 22.83
CA GLY A 138 0.98 -22.13 22.34
C GLY A 138 -0.43 -22.64 22.04
N SER A 139 -1.49 -21.89 22.34
CA SER A 139 -2.86 -22.24 21.99
C SER A 139 -3.09 -22.19 20.47
N PRO A 140 -4.04 -22.97 19.90
CA PRO A 140 -4.33 -22.93 18.46
C PRO A 140 -4.89 -21.57 18.02
N CYS A 141 -4.42 -21.04 16.89
CA CYS A 141 -5.03 -19.91 16.19
C CYS A 141 -5.87 -20.45 15.03
N THR A 142 -7.18 -20.30 15.12
CA THR A 142 -8.17 -21.00 14.30
C THR A 142 -9.02 -20.05 13.44
N ALA A 143 -9.92 -20.60 12.62
CA ALA A 143 -10.89 -19.83 11.85
C ALA A 143 -11.84 -19.00 12.76
N LYS A 144 -12.11 -19.49 13.98
CA LYS A 144 -12.95 -18.78 14.96
C LYS A 144 -12.30 -17.47 15.44
N ASP A 145 -10.97 -17.43 15.52
CA ASP A 145 -10.25 -16.22 15.91
C ASP A 145 -10.37 -15.14 14.83
N PHE A 146 -10.27 -15.52 13.55
CA PHE A 146 -10.49 -14.62 12.42
C PHE A 146 -11.95 -14.15 12.32
N GLU A 147 -12.91 -15.07 12.46
CA GLU A 147 -14.32 -14.71 12.46
C GLU A 147 -14.63 -13.67 13.54
N TRP A 148 -14.21 -13.93 14.77
CA TRP A 148 -14.42 -13.04 15.90
C TRP A 148 -13.76 -11.68 15.69
N SER A 149 -12.50 -11.67 15.25
CA SER A 149 -11.71 -10.45 15.06
C SER A 149 -12.29 -9.54 13.97
N TRP A 150 -12.72 -10.12 12.85
CA TRP A 150 -13.31 -9.35 11.76
C TRP A 150 -14.70 -8.81 12.14
N LYS A 151 -15.51 -9.58 12.87
CA LYS A 151 -16.78 -9.07 13.42
C LYS A 151 -16.56 -7.96 14.45
N ARG A 152 -15.55 -8.11 15.32
CA ARG A 152 -15.16 -7.09 16.30
C ARG A 152 -14.77 -5.77 15.66
N GLN A 153 -13.96 -5.78 14.59
CA GLN A 153 -13.57 -4.52 13.94
C GLN A 153 -14.72 -3.81 13.24
N MET A 154 -15.76 -4.56 12.84
CA MET A 154 -16.98 -4.01 12.23
C MET A 154 -18.06 -3.66 13.26
N ASP A 155 -17.85 -3.99 14.54
CA ASP A 155 -18.75 -3.59 15.61
C ASP A 155 -18.77 -2.06 15.73
N PRO A 156 -19.96 -1.41 15.73
CA PRO A 156 -20.07 0.03 15.94
C PRO A 156 -19.37 0.53 17.21
N ALA A 157 -19.37 -0.29 18.26
CA ALA A 157 -18.71 0.02 19.53
C ALA A 157 -17.17 0.12 19.41
N SER A 158 -16.57 -0.51 18.42
CA SER A 158 -15.12 -0.42 18.17
C SER A 158 -14.69 0.97 17.72
N LYS A 159 -15.60 1.74 17.08
CA LYS A 159 -15.34 3.05 16.46
C LYS A 159 -14.15 3.01 15.49
N ASN A 160 -13.90 1.84 14.87
CA ASN A 160 -12.80 1.68 13.93
C ASN A 160 -13.05 2.53 12.67
N PRO A 161 -12.21 3.52 12.35
CA PRO A 161 -12.39 4.39 11.19
C PRO A 161 -12.16 3.66 9.85
N TYR A 162 -11.59 2.45 9.89
CA TYR A 162 -11.24 1.64 8.71
C TYR A 162 -12.21 0.48 8.46
N SER A 163 -13.30 0.37 9.22
CA SER A 163 -14.35 -0.65 9.01
C SER A 163 -14.91 -0.63 7.58
N ALA A 164 -14.94 0.54 6.95
CA ALA A 164 -15.46 0.71 5.59
C ALA A 164 -14.72 -0.13 4.52
N PHE A 165 -13.44 -0.46 4.72
CA PHE A 165 -12.71 -1.34 3.79
C PHE A 165 -13.26 -2.77 3.75
N PHE A 166 -14.03 -3.16 4.75
CA PHE A 166 -14.65 -4.48 4.85
C PHE A 166 -16.14 -4.49 4.51
N TYR A 167 -16.70 -3.37 4.00
CA TYR A 167 -18.13 -3.29 3.67
C TYR A 167 -18.52 -4.15 2.47
N ASP A 168 -17.58 -4.62 1.69
CA ASP A 168 -17.84 -5.64 0.68
C ASP A 168 -18.15 -7.04 1.27
N ILE A 169 -17.89 -7.26 2.55
CA ILE A 169 -18.37 -8.46 3.25
C ILE A 169 -19.88 -8.30 3.47
N LYS A 170 -20.64 -9.32 3.07
CA LYS A 170 -22.09 -9.32 3.16
C LYS A 170 -22.57 -8.98 4.57
N GLY A 171 -23.46 -8.00 4.66
CA GLY A 171 -24.04 -7.56 5.93
C GLY A 171 -23.12 -6.73 6.83
N ALA A 172 -21.85 -6.46 6.43
CA ALA A 172 -20.89 -5.71 7.24
C ALA A 172 -21.29 -4.24 7.40
N GLU A 173 -21.64 -3.56 6.31
CA GLU A 173 -22.05 -2.15 6.37
C GLU A 173 -23.30 -1.91 7.21
N PRO A 174 -24.43 -2.64 7.02
CA PRO A 174 -25.60 -2.50 7.87
C PRO A 174 -25.32 -2.78 9.36
N PHE A 175 -24.45 -3.74 9.66
CA PHE A 175 -24.03 -4.01 11.04
C PHE A 175 -23.21 -2.84 11.61
N ASN A 176 -22.18 -2.41 10.92
CA ASN A 176 -21.31 -1.31 11.38
C ASN A 176 -22.07 0.02 11.55
N LYS A 177 -23.06 0.30 10.70
CA LYS A 177 -23.93 1.47 10.80
C LYS A 177 -25.11 1.31 11.76
N SER A 178 -25.12 0.29 12.61
CA SER A 178 -26.16 -0.02 13.60
C SER A 178 -27.57 -0.19 13.00
N LYS A 179 -27.69 -0.46 11.70
CA LYS A 179 -28.98 -0.75 11.03
C LYS A 179 -29.44 -2.18 11.31
N VAL A 180 -28.51 -3.08 11.58
CA VAL A 180 -28.72 -4.48 11.94
C VAL A 180 -27.83 -4.79 13.14
N PRO A 181 -28.40 -5.06 14.35
CA PRO A 181 -27.60 -5.26 15.57
C PRO A 181 -26.93 -6.63 15.66
N ASP A 182 -27.27 -7.57 14.77
CA ASP A 182 -26.85 -8.95 14.85
C ASP A 182 -25.59 -9.24 14.02
N ALA A 183 -24.45 -9.39 14.69
CA ALA A 183 -23.16 -9.74 14.08
C ALA A 183 -23.18 -11.13 13.38
N SER A 184 -24.18 -12.00 13.66
CA SER A 184 -24.30 -13.31 12.98
C SER A 184 -24.63 -13.16 11.49
N ARG A 185 -25.18 -12.01 11.10
CA ARG A 185 -25.50 -11.68 9.70
C ARG A 185 -24.31 -11.23 8.88
N VAL A 186 -23.17 -10.95 9.52
CA VAL A 186 -21.94 -10.61 8.81
C VAL A 186 -21.37 -11.87 8.17
N GLY A 187 -21.12 -11.82 6.88
CA GLY A 187 -20.72 -12.95 6.02
C GLY A 187 -19.33 -13.51 6.28
N VAL A 188 -18.88 -13.55 7.52
CA VAL A 188 -17.62 -14.20 7.96
C VAL A 188 -18.00 -15.33 8.88
N VAL A 189 -17.73 -16.58 8.48
CA VAL A 189 -18.19 -17.78 9.19
C VAL A 189 -17.09 -18.84 9.27
N ALA A 190 -16.74 -19.25 10.47
CA ALA A 190 -15.88 -20.40 10.71
C ALA A 190 -16.67 -21.70 10.51
N LYS A 191 -16.30 -22.50 9.51
CA LYS A 191 -16.83 -23.85 9.26
C LYS A 191 -15.95 -24.88 10.00
N GLY A 192 -16.02 -24.86 11.33
CA GLY A 192 -15.10 -25.57 12.22
C GLY A 192 -13.82 -24.80 12.49
N ASP A 193 -12.79 -25.46 13.00
CA ASP A 193 -11.57 -24.80 13.46
C ASP A 193 -10.64 -24.34 12.32
N TRP A 194 -10.69 -25.01 11.16
CA TRP A 194 -9.67 -24.87 10.13
C TRP A 194 -10.18 -24.35 8.78
N THR A 195 -11.42 -23.90 8.72
CA THR A 195 -12.00 -23.35 7.49
C THR A 195 -12.76 -22.07 7.80
N LEU A 196 -12.35 -20.98 7.18
CA LEU A 196 -13.07 -19.71 7.19
C LEU A 196 -13.73 -19.50 5.83
N GLU A 197 -15.05 -19.28 5.84
CA GLU A 197 -15.81 -18.89 4.66
C GLU A 197 -16.23 -17.43 4.77
N VAL A 198 -15.99 -16.68 3.70
CA VAL A 198 -16.36 -15.26 3.63
C VAL A 198 -17.26 -15.04 2.42
N THR A 199 -18.48 -14.61 2.68
CA THR A 199 -19.47 -14.22 1.67
C THR A 199 -19.43 -12.71 1.48
N LEU A 200 -19.37 -12.26 0.23
CA LEU A 200 -19.30 -10.86 -0.16
C LEU A 200 -20.62 -10.38 -0.77
N GLU A 201 -20.83 -9.07 -0.83
CA GLU A 201 -21.99 -8.44 -1.47
C GLU A 201 -22.03 -8.66 -3.00
N GLY A 202 -20.94 -9.11 -3.59
CA GLY A 202 -20.82 -9.44 -5.02
C GLY A 202 -19.44 -9.98 -5.36
N PRO A 203 -19.13 -10.17 -6.65
CA PRO A 203 -17.80 -10.56 -7.09
C PRO A 203 -16.74 -9.54 -6.63
N ARG A 204 -15.65 -10.01 -6.02
CA ARG A 204 -14.53 -9.15 -5.59
C ARG A 204 -13.20 -9.87 -5.80
N GLY A 205 -12.62 -9.67 -6.99
CA GLY A 205 -11.35 -10.32 -7.35
C GLY A 205 -10.15 -9.87 -6.50
N TYR A 206 -10.25 -8.72 -5.82
CA TYR A 206 -9.21 -8.17 -4.96
C TYR A 206 -9.30 -8.63 -3.49
N PHE A 207 -10.34 -9.38 -3.11
CA PHE A 207 -10.56 -9.76 -1.71
C PHE A 207 -9.35 -10.46 -1.04
N PRO A 208 -8.53 -11.30 -1.73
CA PRO A 208 -7.29 -11.81 -1.15
C PRO A 208 -6.30 -10.73 -0.72
N VAL A 209 -6.31 -9.54 -1.35
CA VAL A 209 -5.49 -8.39 -0.95
C VAL A 209 -5.98 -7.86 0.41
N LEU A 210 -7.30 -7.69 0.57
CA LEU A 210 -7.88 -7.30 1.87
C LEU A 210 -7.60 -8.33 2.97
N ALA A 211 -7.64 -9.63 2.65
CA ALA A 211 -7.30 -10.69 3.60
C ALA A 211 -5.81 -10.70 4.02
N GLY A 212 -4.94 -10.04 3.25
CA GLY A 212 -3.53 -9.80 3.57
C GLY A 212 -3.26 -8.45 4.25
N TYR A 213 -4.27 -7.61 4.34
CA TYR A 213 -4.16 -6.28 4.93
C TYR A 213 -3.98 -6.36 6.45
N LEU A 214 -3.19 -5.45 7.00
CA LEU A 214 -2.84 -5.51 8.41
C LEU A 214 -4.07 -5.37 9.35
N ALA A 215 -5.11 -4.65 8.92
CA ALA A 215 -6.38 -4.60 9.66
C ALA A 215 -7.12 -5.97 9.69
N ALA A 216 -6.77 -6.92 8.82
CA ALA A 216 -7.40 -8.24 8.75
C ALA A 216 -6.69 -9.31 9.61
N VAL A 217 -5.66 -8.94 10.40
CA VAL A 217 -5.00 -9.88 11.31
C VAL A 217 -5.94 -10.30 12.45
N PRO A 218 -5.75 -11.48 13.04
CA PRO A 218 -6.57 -11.91 14.18
C PRO A 218 -6.13 -11.21 15.47
N ALA A 219 -7.04 -11.03 16.41
CA ALA A 219 -6.77 -10.58 17.77
C ALA A 219 -7.07 -11.74 18.74
N HIS A 220 -6.24 -11.90 19.77
CA HIS A 220 -6.43 -12.96 20.77
C HIS A 220 -7.58 -12.62 21.71
N ARG A 221 -8.75 -13.20 21.44
CA ARG A 221 -10.00 -12.90 22.17
C ARG A 221 -9.86 -12.96 23.69
N PRO A 222 -9.24 -14.01 24.30
CA PRO A 222 -9.10 -14.06 25.75
C PRO A 222 -8.30 -12.91 26.33
N SER A 223 -7.23 -12.45 25.65
CA SER A 223 -6.44 -11.28 26.08
C SER A 223 -7.25 -9.99 25.98
N VAL A 224 -7.99 -9.82 24.89
CA VAL A 224 -8.86 -8.63 24.69
C VAL A 224 -9.94 -8.55 25.77
N GLU A 225 -10.64 -9.66 26.04
CA GLU A 225 -11.71 -9.71 27.04
C GLU A 225 -11.19 -9.51 28.48
N LYS A 226 -9.98 -10.02 28.77
CA LYS A 226 -9.38 -9.92 30.09
C LYS A 226 -8.78 -8.55 30.40
N HIS A 227 -8.14 -7.92 29.40
CA HIS A 227 -7.29 -6.73 29.64
C HIS A 227 -7.84 -5.44 29.00
N GLY A 228 -8.94 -5.52 28.22
CA GLY A 228 -9.54 -4.36 27.56
C GLY A 228 -8.52 -3.62 26.69
N ASP A 229 -8.49 -2.29 26.75
CA ASP A 229 -7.57 -1.48 25.92
C ASP A 229 -6.07 -1.72 26.20
N LYS A 230 -5.73 -2.37 27.31
CA LYS A 230 -4.35 -2.72 27.66
C LYS A 230 -3.90 -4.12 27.19
N TRP A 231 -4.71 -4.79 26.38
CA TRP A 231 -4.39 -6.14 25.92
C TRP A 231 -3.15 -6.21 25.03
N THR A 232 -2.74 -5.10 24.41
CA THR A 232 -1.53 -5.01 23.57
C THR A 232 -0.27 -4.59 24.32
N GLU A 233 -0.35 -4.28 25.62
CA GLU A 233 0.84 -4.08 26.45
C GLU A 233 1.70 -5.34 26.49
N ALA A 234 3.04 -5.19 26.58
CA ALA A 234 3.97 -6.31 26.49
C ALA A 234 3.65 -7.46 27.47
N ALA A 235 3.18 -7.15 28.67
CA ALA A 235 2.81 -8.15 29.67
C ALA A 235 1.52 -8.92 29.36
N ASN A 236 0.67 -8.43 28.44
CA ASN A 236 -0.67 -8.94 28.16
C ASN A 236 -0.83 -9.48 26.74
N LEU A 237 0.09 -9.08 25.85
CA LEU A 237 -0.01 -9.37 24.42
C LEU A 237 0.21 -10.86 24.14
N VAL A 238 -0.79 -11.49 23.57
CA VAL A 238 -0.69 -12.79 22.91
C VAL A 238 -0.89 -12.57 21.42
N CYS A 239 0.12 -12.88 20.61
CA CYS A 239 0.16 -12.63 19.17
C CYS A 239 0.48 -13.91 18.41
N ASN A 240 0.26 -13.93 17.08
CA ASN A 240 0.45 -15.13 16.25
C ASN A 240 1.54 -14.99 15.18
N GLY A 241 2.26 -13.86 15.17
CA GLY A 241 3.29 -13.57 14.18
C GLY A 241 4.65 -14.19 14.48
N PRO A 242 5.66 -13.91 13.64
CA PRO A 242 7.02 -14.45 13.77
C PRO A 242 7.77 -13.97 15.01
N PHE A 243 7.36 -12.87 15.61
CA PHE A 243 7.94 -12.32 16.83
C PHE A 243 6.89 -12.11 17.90
N THR A 244 7.34 -12.04 19.15
CA THR A 244 6.57 -11.64 20.34
C THR A 244 7.12 -10.32 20.86
N LEU A 245 6.31 -9.54 21.56
CA LEU A 245 6.72 -8.31 22.22
C LEU A 245 7.26 -8.62 23.61
N GLU A 246 8.59 -8.56 23.77
CA GLU A 246 9.26 -8.80 25.06
C GLU A 246 9.18 -7.56 25.96
N THR A 247 9.40 -6.38 25.36
CA THR A 247 9.42 -5.10 26.08
C THR A 247 8.76 -4.02 25.25
N TRP A 248 7.93 -3.23 25.90
CA TRP A 248 7.49 -1.94 25.42
C TRP A 248 7.69 -0.93 26.54
N GLU A 249 8.82 -0.23 26.49
CA GLU A 249 9.07 0.92 27.35
C GLU A 249 8.65 2.17 26.58
N HIS A 250 7.50 2.73 26.95
CA HIS A 250 6.87 3.83 26.25
C HIS A 250 7.82 5.00 26.02
N ASN A 251 7.78 5.57 24.80
CA ASN A 251 8.64 6.65 24.32
C ASN A 251 10.15 6.34 24.37
N LYS A 252 10.53 5.06 24.48
CA LYS A 252 11.95 4.68 24.56
C LYS A 252 12.30 3.52 23.64
N VAL A 253 11.70 2.34 23.83
CA VAL A 253 12.13 1.15 23.09
C VAL A 253 11.06 0.08 23.01
N LEU A 254 11.01 -0.60 21.84
CA LEU A 254 10.35 -1.89 21.66
C LEU A 254 11.42 -2.99 21.52
N VAL A 255 11.22 -4.12 22.16
CA VAL A 255 12.08 -5.30 22.03
C VAL A 255 11.21 -6.48 21.61
N LEU A 256 11.56 -7.05 20.47
CA LEU A 256 10.89 -8.23 19.92
C LEU A 256 11.78 -9.45 20.13
N ARG A 257 11.15 -10.59 20.40
CA ARG A 257 11.78 -11.92 20.47
C ARG A 257 11.15 -12.85 19.46
N LYS A 258 11.95 -13.73 18.89
CA LYS A 258 11.48 -14.80 18.02
C LYS A 258 10.38 -15.62 18.69
N ASN A 259 9.25 -15.76 18.01
CA ASN A 259 8.13 -16.56 18.49
C ASN A 259 8.38 -18.05 18.22
N LYS A 260 8.68 -18.84 19.24
CA LYS A 260 8.93 -20.28 19.12
C LYS A 260 7.70 -21.10 18.65
N HIS A 261 6.50 -20.55 18.84
CA HIS A 261 5.23 -21.17 18.45
C HIS A 261 4.76 -20.78 17.05
N PHE A 262 5.43 -19.84 16.41
CA PHE A 262 5.13 -19.46 15.04
C PHE A 262 5.38 -20.64 14.08
N PHE A 263 4.44 -20.93 13.21
CA PHE A 263 4.51 -22.08 12.29
C PHE A 263 5.76 -22.06 11.37
N GLY A 264 6.33 -20.88 11.09
CA GLY A 264 7.59 -20.69 10.33
C GLY A 264 8.82 -20.43 11.21
N ALA A 265 8.77 -20.68 12.51
CA ALA A 265 9.85 -20.32 13.45
C ALA A 265 11.23 -20.88 13.07
N LYS A 266 11.29 -22.07 12.45
CA LYS A 266 12.55 -22.68 11.96
C LYS A 266 13.22 -21.87 10.85
N ASP A 267 12.45 -21.08 10.10
CA ASP A 267 12.92 -20.31 8.94
C ASP A 267 13.25 -18.85 9.33
N VAL A 268 12.87 -18.40 10.54
CA VAL A 268 13.23 -17.10 11.10
C VAL A 268 14.59 -17.21 11.78
N THR A 269 15.58 -16.47 11.30
CA THR A 269 16.97 -16.54 11.82
C THR A 269 17.20 -15.57 12.97
N LEU A 270 16.63 -14.36 12.91
CA LEU A 270 16.78 -13.38 13.99
C LEU A 270 16.16 -13.90 15.30
N ASP A 271 16.92 -13.80 16.38
CA ASP A 271 16.44 -14.11 17.73
C ASP A 271 15.82 -12.89 18.42
N LYS A 272 16.30 -11.70 18.08
CA LYS A 272 15.92 -10.44 18.72
C LYS A 272 15.90 -9.28 17.73
N VAL A 273 14.93 -8.39 17.87
CA VAL A 273 14.93 -7.07 17.23
C VAL A 273 14.73 -6.00 18.29
N THR A 274 15.60 -5.00 18.31
CA THR A 274 15.46 -3.83 19.19
C THR A 274 15.14 -2.61 18.33
N ILE A 275 14.08 -1.90 18.67
CA ILE A 275 13.57 -0.75 17.94
C ILE A 275 13.50 0.43 18.91
N PRO A 276 14.49 1.33 18.93
CA PRO A 276 14.38 2.56 19.71
C PRO A 276 13.28 3.44 19.13
N ILE A 277 12.44 3.99 19.99
CA ILE A 277 11.39 4.93 19.63
C ILE A 277 12.02 6.32 19.54
N ILE A 278 12.53 6.63 18.36
CA ILE A 278 13.22 7.90 18.09
C ILE A 278 12.68 8.53 16.81
N PRO A 279 12.61 9.85 16.71
CA PRO A 279 12.28 10.52 15.47
C PRO A 279 13.20 10.07 14.33
N VAL A 280 12.65 9.96 13.10
CA VAL A 280 13.42 9.46 11.94
C VAL A 280 14.73 10.23 11.72
N GLN A 281 14.72 11.55 11.91
CA GLN A 281 15.90 12.40 11.80
C GLN A 281 17.00 12.09 12.85
N SER A 282 16.66 11.41 13.91
CA SER A 282 17.61 11.06 14.99
C SER A 282 18.28 9.69 14.80
N GLY A 283 17.90 8.92 13.77
CA GLY A 283 18.41 7.56 13.56
C GLY A 283 19.78 7.48 12.91
N VAL A 284 20.20 8.52 12.19
CA VAL A 284 21.42 8.51 11.35
C VAL A 284 22.68 8.49 12.20
N LEU A 285 22.77 9.32 13.24
CA LEU A 285 23.97 9.35 14.10
C LEU A 285 24.20 8.02 14.85
N PRO A 286 23.17 7.39 15.49
CA PRO A 286 23.33 6.03 16.04
C PRO A 286 23.71 4.99 14.99
N TYR A 287 23.23 5.12 13.75
CA TYR A 287 23.66 4.24 12.67
C TYR A 287 25.15 4.41 12.36
N GLU A 288 25.64 5.63 12.22
CA GLU A 288 27.07 5.91 11.98
C GLU A 288 27.94 5.39 13.13
N ASN A 289 27.49 5.53 14.36
CA ASN A 289 28.17 5.02 15.58
C ASN A 289 28.08 3.49 15.74
N ASN A 290 27.47 2.74 14.81
CA ASN A 290 27.23 1.30 14.89
C ASN A 290 26.30 0.86 16.04
N GLU A 291 25.47 1.76 16.54
CA GLU A 291 24.42 1.48 17.51
C GLU A 291 23.15 0.92 16.83
N LEU A 292 22.96 1.21 15.52
CA LEU A 292 21.90 0.69 14.68
C LEU A 292 22.48 -0.06 13.48
N ASP A 293 21.78 -1.11 13.05
CA ASP A 293 22.12 -1.90 11.89
C ASP A 293 21.38 -1.44 10.64
N MET A 294 20.20 -0.82 10.83
CA MET A 294 19.38 -0.23 9.78
C MET A 294 18.72 1.04 10.30
N THR A 295 18.53 2.03 9.41
CA THR A 295 17.75 3.24 9.71
C THR A 295 17.13 3.84 8.45
N ALA A 296 15.96 4.49 8.59
CA ALA A 296 15.41 5.33 7.52
C ALA A 296 16.17 6.64 7.42
N LEU A 297 16.20 7.22 6.21
CA LEU A 297 16.89 8.48 5.93
C LEU A 297 15.90 9.63 5.72
N GLN A 298 16.37 10.84 5.99
CA GLN A 298 15.71 12.11 5.67
C GLN A 298 16.48 12.86 4.58
N THR A 299 15.86 13.89 4.00
CA THR A 299 16.41 14.66 2.88
C THR A 299 17.84 15.17 3.13
N GLY A 300 18.12 15.72 4.30
CA GLY A 300 19.46 16.25 4.63
C GLY A 300 20.57 15.20 4.74
N ASP A 301 20.23 13.93 4.99
CA ASP A 301 21.20 12.84 5.23
C ASP A 301 21.56 12.06 3.96
N LEU A 302 20.63 12.01 2.99
CA LEU A 302 20.76 11.13 1.83
C LEU A 302 22.05 11.39 1.05
N ARG A 303 22.31 12.65 0.66
CA ARG A 303 23.49 12.99 -0.13
C ARG A 303 24.78 12.70 0.63
N ARG A 304 24.83 13.09 1.89
CA ARG A 304 26.00 12.90 2.75
C ARG A 304 26.36 11.43 2.90
N LEU A 305 25.39 10.58 3.22
CA LEU A 305 25.63 9.14 3.42
C LEU A 305 25.87 8.38 2.11
N ARG A 306 25.20 8.76 1.02
CA ARG A 306 25.38 8.11 -0.28
C ARG A 306 26.78 8.36 -0.85
N ASP A 307 27.29 9.58 -0.68
CA ASP A 307 28.54 10.01 -1.28
C ASP A 307 29.77 9.80 -0.37
N ALA A 308 29.55 9.49 0.93
CA ALA A 308 30.63 9.24 1.88
C ALA A 308 31.26 7.84 1.66
N PRO A 309 32.61 7.74 1.61
CA PRO A 309 33.31 6.45 1.43
C PRO A 309 32.93 5.38 2.46
N ALA A 310 32.72 5.77 3.73
CA ALA A 310 32.41 4.86 4.84
C ALA A 310 31.01 4.21 4.73
N THR A 311 30.09 4.81 3.99
CA THR A 311 28.70 4.36 3.83
C THR A 311 28.36 3.99 2.39
N LYS A 312 29.37 4.00 1.50
CA LYS A 312 29.20 3.61 0.09
C LYS A 312 28.61 2.21 -0.03
N GLY A 313 27.51 2.09 -0.80
CA GLY A 313 26.81 0.82 -0.99
C GLY A 313 25.92 0.39 0.18
N GLN A 314 25.76 1.25 1.20
CA GLN A 314 24.87 0.98 2.33
C GLN A 314 23.54 1.74 2.23
N VAL A 315 23.40 2.64 1.27
CA VAL A 315 22.21 3.50 1.08
C VAL A 315 21.37 2.95 -0.07
N PHE A 316 20.11 2.66 0.21
CA PHE A 316 19.18 2.06 -0.74
C PHE A 316 17.89 2.85 -0.84
N ARG A 317 17.40 3.04 -2.07
CA ARG A 317 16.03 3.47 -2.32
C ARG A 317 15.10 2.27 -2.19
N TYR A 318 13.91 2.50 -1.64
CA TYR A 318 12.85 1.49 -1.64
C TYR A 318 11.50 2.09 -2.06
N PRO A 319 10.61 1.29 -2.68
CA PRO A 319 9.34 1.76 -3.19
C PRO A 319 8.42 2.19 -2.05
N PHE A 320 7.63 3.23 -2.30
CA PHE A 320 6.62 3.71 -1.38
C PHE A 320 5.31 3.98 -2.13
N PRO A 321 4.15 3.54 -1.63
CA PRO A 321 2.89 3.55 -2.39
C PRO A 321 2.18 4.89 -2.31
N GLY A 322 2.87 5.99 -2.61
CA GLY A 322 2.31 7.31 -2.43
C GLY A 322 2.55 8.26 -3.57
N THR A 323 1.53 9.06 -3.88
CA THR A 323 1.56 10.06 -4.94
C THR A 323 1.11 11.41 -4.42
N TRP A 324 1.92 12.43 -4.64
CA TRP A 324 1.56 13.83 -4.51
C TRP A 324 0.85 14.30 -5.77
N TYR A 325 -0.29 14.94 -5.62
CA TYR A 325 -1.10 15.40 -6.73
C TYR A 325 -1.84 16.69 -6.41
N LEU A 326 -2.25 17.39 -7.47
CA LEU A 326 -3.22 18.47 -7.39
C LEU A 326 -4.62 17.93 -7.65
N THR A 327 -5.59 18.35 -6.85
CA THR A 327 -7.00 18.14 -7.14
C THR A 327 -7.71 19.48 -7.25
N PRO A 328 -8.17 19.85 -8.46
CA PRO A 328 -8.92 21.07 -8.69
C PRO A 328 -10.38 20.92 -8.27
N GLN A 329 -10.98 21.98 -7.72
CA GLN A 329 -12.42 22.03 -7.45
C GLN A 329 -13.20 22.34 -8.71
N VAL A 330 -13.77 21.29 -9.33
CA VAL A 330 -14.41 21.36 -10.65
C VAL A 330 -15.74 22.10 -10.67
N THR A 331 -16.28 22.50 -9.55
CA THR A 331 -17.55 23.26 -9.44
C THR A 331 -17.35 24.76 -9.25
N LYS A 332 -16.09 25.22 -9.22
CA LYS A 332 -15.74 26.61 -8.96
C LYS A 332 -14.75 27.14 -10.00
N PRO A 333 -14.89 28.41 -10.45
CA PRO A 333 -13.85 29.06 -11.24
C PRO A 333 -12.50 29.09 -10.52
N PRO A 334 -11.38 28.94 -11.23
CA PRO A 334 -11.27 28.76 -12.68
C PRO A 334 -11.36 27.29 -13.14
N PHE A 335 -11.54 26.34 -12.21
CA PHE A 335 -11.40 24.91 -12.47
C PHE A 335 -12.71 24.20 -12.88
N ASP A 336 -13.83 24.92 -12.97
CA ASP A 336 -15.08 24.45 -13.60
C ASP A 336 -14.92 24.20 -15.11
N ASN A 337 -13.91 24.80 -15.73
CA ASN A 337 -13.58 24.62 -17.14
C ASN A 337 -12.50 23.53 -17.33
N VAL A 338 -12.85 22.48 -18.08
CA VAL A 338 -11.93 21.36 -18.40
C VAL A 338 -10.66 21.80 -19.12
N LYS A 339 -10.73 22.82 -19.98
CA LYS A 339 -9.55 23.37 -20.68
C LYS A 339 -8.54 23.93 -19.67
N VAL A 340 -9.02 24.59 -18.62
CA VAL A 340 -8.15 25.14 -17.58
C VAL A 340 -7.49 24.01 -16.78
N ARG A 341 -8.25 23.00 -16.37
CA ARG A 341 -7.70 21.83 -15.66
C ARG A 341 -6.62 21.13 -16.47
N ARG A 342 -6.86 20.91 -17.75
CA ARG A 342 -5.87 20.32 -18.66
C ARG A 342 -4.66 21.22 -18.88
N ALA A 343 -4.86 22.54 -19.01
CA ALA A 343 -3.76 23.50 -19.12
C ALA A 343 -2.84 23.42 -17.88
N VAL A 344 -3.40 23.33 -16.69
CA VAL A 344 -2.61 23.12 -15.44
C VAL A 344 -1.80 21.83 -15.53
N GLY A 345 -2.40 20.72 -15.97
CA GLY A 345 -1.68 19.43 -16.13
C GLY A 345 -0.45 19.52 -17.04
N HIS A 346 -0.60 20.22 -18.18
CA HIS A 346 0.49 20.45 -19.16
C HIS A 346 1.51 21.53 -18.74
N ALA A 347 1.17 22.38 -17.77
CA ALA A 347 2.08 23.41 -17.25
C ALA A 347 3.06 22.88 -16.20
N ILE A 348 2.79 21.71 -15.60
CA ILE A 348 3.64 21.16 -14.55
C ILE A 348 4.88 20.49 -15.14
N ASP A 349 6.03 21.13 -15.00
CA ASP A 349 7.35 20.52 -15.22
C ASP A 349 7.71 19.65 -14.02
N ARG A 350 7.31 18.37 -14.10
CA ARG A 350 7.47 17.41 -13.02
C ARG A 350 8.93 17.17 -12.67
N ASP A 351 9.81 17.13 -13.69
CA ASP A 351 11.24 16.95 -13.49
C ASP A 351 11.87 18.11 -12.70
N ASN A 352 11.43 19.33 -12.97
CA ASN A 352 11.87 20.50 -12.23
C ASN A 352 11.29 20.53 -10.81
N VAL A 353 9.99 20.26 -10.66
CA VAL A 353 9.30 20.25 -9.36
C VAL A 353 9.94 19.26 -8.38
N VAL A 354 10.29 18.04 -8.81
CA VAL A 354 10.82 17.04 -7.88
C VAL A 354 12.26 17.29 -7.43
N ARG A 355 13.00 18.19 -8.07
CA ARG A 355 14.40 18.51 -7.69
C ARG A 355 14.51 19.00 -6.25
N VAL A 356 13.52 19.74 -5.77
CA VAL A 356 13.52 20.26 -4.39
C VAL A 356 13.39 19.17 -3.33
N ALA A 357 12.96 17.95 -3.72
CA ALA A 357 12.81 16.81 -2.82
C ALA A 357 14.11 16.00 -2.63
N ASP A 358 15.21 16.37 -3.30
CA ASP A 358 16.56 15.77 -3.16
C ASP A 358 16.54 14.22 -3.16
N GLY A 359 15.80 13.62 -4.09
CA GLY A 359 15.70 12.17 -4.24
C GLY A 359 14.56 11.51 -3.44
N PHE A 360 13.80 12.25 -2.63
CA PHE A 360 12.63 11.73 -1.90
C PHE A 360 11.32 11.80 -2.70
N ALA A 361 11.39 12.27 -3.92
CA ALA A 361 10.32 12.23 -4.90
C ALA A 361 10.88 12.04 -6.30
N VAL A 362 10.09 11.42 -7.18
CA VAL A 362 10.37 11.29 -8.62
C VAL A 362 9.13 11.72 -9.40
N PRO A 363 9.27 12.14 -10.68
CA PRO A 363 8.15 12.59 -11.50
C PRO A 363 7.03 11.56 -11.57
N ALA A 364 5.79 11.95 -11.28
CA ALA A 364 4.62 11.08 -11.36
C ALA A 364 3.81 11.37 -12.63
N HIS A 365 3.48 10.29 -13.35
CA HIS A 365 2.64 10.35 -14.54
C HIS A 365 1.30 9.61 -14.37
N SER A 366 1.11 8.93 -13.25
CA SER A 366 -0.12 8.24 -12.86
C SER A 366 -0.27 8.23 -11.34
N MET A 367 -1.42 7.80 -10.87
CA MET A 367 -1.71 7.77 -9.43
C MET A 367 -0.91 6.68 -8.70
N ILE A 368 -0.78 5.50 -9.30
CA ILE A 368 -0.08 4.38 -8.67
C ILE A 368 1.39 4.38 -9.08
N PRO A 369 2.33 4.43 -8.11
CA PRO A 369 3.76 4.38 -8.41
C PRO A 369 4.19 3.09 -9.11
N PRO A 370 5.22 3.12 -9.98
CA PRO A 370 5.82 1.91 -10.55
C PRO A 370 6.24 0.90 -9.46
N GLY A 371 6.05 -0.39 -9.76
CA GLY A 371 6.34 -1.49 -8.83
C GLY A 371 5.14 -1.97 -8.02
N PHE A 372 4.08 -1.18 -7.93
CA PHE A 372 2.83 -1.57 -7.27
C PHE A 372 1.82 -2.15 -8.25
N PRO A 373 0.92 -3.06 -7.77
CA PRO A 373 -0.15 -3.60 -8.60
C PRO A 373 -1.05 -2.50 -9.18
N GLY A 374 -1.33 -2.58 -10.48
CA GLY A 374 -2.17 -1.60 -11.16
C GLY A 374 -1.45 -0.33 -11.62
N ALA A 375 -0.14 -0.21 -11.39
CA ALA A 375 0.65 0.90 -11.93
C ALA A 375 0.55 0.96 -13.46
N VAL A 376 0.28 2.15 -13.99
CA VAL A 376 0.24 2.44 -15.42
C VAL A 376 1.22 3.59 -15.68
N ASP A 377 2.28 3.31 -16.41
CA ASP A 377 3.32 4.29 -16.72
C ASP A 377 3.83 4.10 -18.16
N ASP A 378 2.92 3.92 -19.08
CA ASP A 378 3.22 3.82 -20.51
C ASP A 378 3.21 5.20 -21.20
N LYS A 379 3.65 5.22 -22.47
CA LYS A 379 3.70 6.45 -23.26
C LYS A 379 2.33 7.14 -23.36
N LYS A 380 1.24 6.38 -23.48
CA LYS A 380 -0.12 6.91 -23.63
C LYS A 380 -0.51 7.74 -22.41
N ILE A 381 -0.30 7.19 -21.20
CA ILE A 381 -0.57 7.88 -19.94
C ILE A 381 0.32 9.12 -19.78
N ARG A 382 1.62 8.97 -20.03
CA ARG A 382 2.56 10.10 -19.94
C ARG A 382 2.22 11.27 -20.88
N ASP A 383 1.67 10.97 -22.06
CA ASP A 383 1.30 11.99 -23.05
C ASP A 383 0.06 12.80 -22.67
N ILE A 384 -0.86 12.27 -21.83
CA ILE A 384 -2.11 12.95 -21.48
C ILE A 384 -1.88 14.28 -20.77
N GLN A 385 -0.93 14.33 -19.86
CA GLN A 385 -0.55 15.51 -19.09
C GLN A 385 0.95 15.77 -19.17
N ARG A 386 1.58 15.48 -20.32
CA ARG A 386 3.00 15.75 -20.53
C ARG A 386 3.28 17.26 -20.38
N PHE A 387 4.46 17.57 -19.90
CA PHE A 387 4.90 18.94 -19.84
C PHE A 387 5.00 19.56 -21.25
N ASP A 388 4.17 20.57 -21.51
CA ASP A 388 4.12 21.33 -22.76
C ASP A 388 3.49 22.70 -22.49
N PRO A 389 4.28 23.70 -22.07
CA PRO A 389 3.74 25.00 -21.68
C PRO A 389 3.09 25.75 -22.86
N LYS A 390 3.51 25.48 -24.10
CA LYS A 390 2.86 26.06 -25.30
C LYS A 390 1.46 25.48 -25.50
N ALA A 391 1.31 24.17 -25.37
CA ALA A 391 0.02 23.52 -25.41
C ALA A 391 -0.87 23.95 -24.24
N ALA A 392 -0.30 24.08 -23.04
CA ALA A 392 -1.01 24.57 -21.86
C ALA A 392 -1.62 25.96 -22.10
N MET A 393 -0.81 26.89 -22.60
CA MET A 393 -1.29 28.25 -22.92
C MET A 393 -2.31 28.26 -24.06
N ALA A 394 -2.14 27.41 -25.08
CA ALA A 394 -3.08 27.28 -26.19
C ALA A 394 -4.46 26.72 -25.73
N MET A 395 -4.49 25.86 -24.72
CA MET A 395 -5.74 25.35 -24.15
C MET A 395 -6.59 26.43 -23.49
N LEU A 396 -5.99 27.51 -23.03
CA LEU A 396 -6.70 28.65 -22.45
C LEU A 396 -7.47 29.47 -23.49
N LYS A 397 -7.25 29.24 -24.79
CA LYS A 397 -7.95 29.97 -25.87
C LYS A 397 -9.46 29.79 -25.77
N GLY A 398 -10.19 30.91 -25.81
CA GLY A 398 -11.64 30.96 -25.66
C GLY A 398 -12.13 30.75 -24.24
N THR A 399 -11.26 30.82 -23.24
CA THR A 399 -11.63 30.92 -21.83
C THR A 399 -11.43 32.34 -21.32
N PRO A 400 -11.99 32.73 -20.16
CA PRO A 400 -11.70 34.02 -19.54
C PRO A 400 -10.21 34.28 -19.27
N TYR A 401 -9.40 33.21 -19.25
CA TYR A 401 -7.98 33.21 -18.89
C TYR A 401 -7.04 33.14 -20.09
N GLU A 402 -7.54 33.42 -21.28
CA GLU A 402 -6.76 33.40 -22.53
C GLU A 402 -5.51 34.27 -22.42
N GLY A 403 -4.37 33.72 -22.85
CA GLY A 403 -3.06 34.37 -22.76
C GLY A 403 -2.55 34.53 -21.33
N GLY A 404 -3.04 33.76 -20.37
CA GLY A 404 -2.60 33.80 -18.97
C GLY A 404 -3.05 35.06 -18.22
N ARG A 405 -4.16 35.66 -18.63
CA ARG A 405 -4.69 36.92 -18.07
C ARG A 405 -5.95 36.66 -17.24
N ASN A 406 -6.34 37.64 -16.44
CA ASN A 406 -7.61 37.67 -15.69
C ASN A 406 -7.81 36.51 -14.71
N TRP A 407 -6.75 35.86 -14.25
CA TRP A 407 -6.85 34.85 -13.23
C TRP A 407 -7.50 35.41 -11.97
N PRO A 408 -8.46 34.72 -11.36
CA PRO A 408 -8.93 35.07 -10.03
C PRO A 408 -7.80 34.80 -9.01
N LYS A 409 -7.99 35.27 -7.79
CA LYS A 409 -7.16 34.81 -6.68
C LYS A 409 -7.37 33.31 -6.50
N VAL A 410 -6.32 32.51 -6.62
CA VAL A 410 -6.33 31.05 -6.48
C VAL A 410 -5.54 30.66 -5.23
N ALA A 411 -6.20 30.03 -4.26
CA ALA A 411 -5.54 29.40 -3.14
C ALA A 411 -5.07 28.00 -3.53
N LEU A 412 -3.78 27.71 -3.30
CA LEU A 412 -3.22 26.36 -3.28
C LEU A 412 -3.22 25.89 -1.82
N THR A 413 -4.27 25.16 -1.44
CA THR A 413 -4.50 24.78 -0.06
C THR A 413 -3.86 23.43 0.26
N MET A 414 -3.17 23.33 1.38
CA MET A 414 -2.54 22.10 1.87
C MET A 414 -2.55 22.04 3.39
N ARG A 415 -2.23 20.87 3.92
CA ARG A 415 -1.70 20.70 5.28
C ARG A 415 -0.23 20.35 5.20
N ASP A 416 0.58 20.80 6.16
CA ASP A 416 1.97 20.33 6.23
C ASP A 416 1.99 18.91 6.79
N GLU A 417 2.52 17.99 6.01
CA GLU A 417 2.63 16.57 6.36
C GLU A 417 4.11 16.13 6.46
N GLY A 418 5.04 17.08 6.41
CA GLY A 418 6.45 16.74 6.25
C GLY A 418 6.75 16.15 4.86
N LEU A 419 7.78 15.29 4.77
CA LEU A 419 8.14 14.54 3.54
C LEU A 419 8.42 15.44 2.32
N GLY A 420 8.84 16.69 2.53
CA GLY A 420 9.05 17.64 1.46
C GLY A 420 7.78 18.20 0.84
N SER A 421 6.62 18.06 1.49
CA SER A 421 5.33 18.47 0.92
C SER A 421 5.26 19.96 0.60
N LYS A 422 5.74 20.80 1.52
CA LYS A 422 5.72 22.26 1.33
C LYS A 422 6.68 22.74 0.23
N PRO A 423 7.97 22.35 0.20
CA PRO A 423 8.86 22.67 -0.93
C PRO A 423 8.32 22.22 -2.29
N LEU A 424 7.69 21.04 -2.38
CA LEU A 424 7.07 20.58 -3.62
C LEU A 424 5.89 21.48 -4.04
N ALA A 425 5.05 21.91 -3.08
CA ALA A 425 3.94 22.82 -3.35
C ALA A 425 4.43 24.21 -3.80
N GLU A 426 5.49 24.72 -3.18
CA GLU A 426 6.15 25.99 -3.59
C GLU A 426 6.75 25.89 -4.99
N ALA A 427 7.35 24.74 -5.35
CA ALA A 427 7.82 24.49 -6.71
C ALA A 427 6.66 24.43 -7.71
N VAL A 428 5.52 23.84 -7.34
CA VAL A 428 4.28 23.86 -8.15
C VAL A 428 3.79 25.30 -8.36
N GLN A 429 3.77 26.15 -7.32
CA GLN A 429 3.41 27.55 -7.47
C GLN A 429 4.30 28.27 -8.49
N ALA A 430 5.61 28.03 -8.42
CA ALA A 430 6.57 28.66 -9.31
C ALA A 430 6.31 28.29 -10.78
N VAL A 431 6.11 27.00 -11.09
CA VAL A 431 5.87 26.55 -12.48
C VAL A 431 4.49 27.00 -13.01
N LEU A 432 3.47 27.12 -12.16
CA LEU A 432 2.16 27.66 -12.56
C LEU A 432 2.25 29.16 -12.90
N LEU A 433 3.02 29.91 -12.13
CA LEU A 433 3.30 31.32 -12.44
C LEU A 433 4.10 31.46 -13.74
N GLU A 434 5.16 30.68 -13.90
CA GLU A 434 6.05 30.73 -15.06
C GLU A 434 5.32 30.38 -16.37
N HIS A 435 4.54 29.31 -16.38
CA HIS A 435 4.00 28.73 -17.61
C HIS A 435 2.57 29.16 -17.94
N LEU A 436 1.78 29.58 -16.95
CA LEU A 436 0.40 30.04 -17.14
C LEU A 436 0.15 31.47 -16.68
N ASN A 437 1.17 32.15 -16.12
CA ASN A 437 1.01 33.42 -15.42
C ASN A 437 -0.07 33.32 -14.29
N MET A 438 -0.31 32.12 -13.77
CA MET A 438 -1.27 31.83 -12.71
C MET A 438 -0.59 32.00 -11.35
N ARG A 439 -0.84 33.14 -10.70
CA ARG A 439 -0.37 33.38 -9.34
C ARG A 439 -1.27 32.62 -8.34
N THR A 440 -0.68 31.73 -7.58
CA THR A 440 -1.38 31.01 -6.49
C THR A 440 -0.85 31.48 -5.13
N GLU A 441 -1.71 31.43 -4.12
CA GLU A 441 -1.31 31.69 -2.71
C GLU A 441 -1.28 30.37 -1.97
N LEU A 442 -0.12 30.05 -1.35
CA LEU A 442 0.00 28.83 -0.55
C LEU A 442 -0.70 29.03 0.80
N GLU A 443 -1.71 28.22 1.05
CA GLU A 443 -2.47 28.20 2.29
C GLU A 443 -2.20 26.89 3.03
N VAL A 444 -1.47 26.98 4.16
CA VAL A 444 -1.13 25.80 4.99
C VAL A 444 -2.06 25.78 6.20
N LEU A 445 -2.86 24.75 6.30
CA LEU A 445 -3.88 24.62 7.34
C LEU A 445 -3.56 23.55 8.37
N GLU A 446 -4.10 23.71 9.56
CA GLU A 446 -4.10 22.67 10.58
C GLU A 446 -4.83 21.41 10.05
N PRO A 447 -4.35 20.18 10.37
CA PRO A 447 -4.87 18.95 9.77
C PRO A 447 -6.37 18.71 9.91
N ARG A 448 -7.02 19.09 11.02
CA ARG A 448 -8.46 18.91 11.22
C ARG A 448 -9.26 19.91 10.38
N VAL A 449 -8.82 21.17 10.37
CA VAL A 449 -9.43 22.25 9.56
C VAL A 449 -9.32 21.90 8.07
N PHE A 450 -8.12 21.50 7.63
CA PHE A 450 -7.89 21.05 6.26
C PHE A 450 -8.82 19.90 5.88
N ARG A 451 -8.96 18.89 6.72
CA ARG A 451 -9.79 17.70 6.45
C ARG A 451 -11.27 18.09 6.32
N ALA A 452 -11.77 18.93 7.23
CA ALA A 452 -13.16 19.38 7.19
C ALA A 452 -13.47 20.16 5.91
N GLY A 453 -12.60 21.10 5.53
CA GLY A 453 -12.74 21.87 4.28
C GLY A 453 -12.59 21.02 3.02
N LEU A 454 -11.70 20.01 3.04
CA LEU A 454 -11.51 19.07 1.94
C LEU A 454 -12.80 18.26 1.66
N TRP A 455 -13.40 17.70 2.70
CA TRP A 455 -14.65 16.95 2.58
C TRP A 455 -15.87 17.83 2.28
N GLY A 456 -15.81 19.10 2.68
CA GLY A 456 -16.82 20.10 2.32
C GLY A 456 -16.65 20.69 0.93
N HIS A 457 -15.61 20.28 0.18
CA HIS A 457 -15.25 20.81 -1.15
C HIS A 457 -15.06 22.34 -1.16
N ASN A 458 -14.49 22.90 -0.09
CA ASN A 458 -14.40 24.34 0.12
C ASN A 458 -13.21 25.00 -0.59
N TYR A 459 -12.17 24.24 -0.95
CA TYR A 459 -10.93 24.73 -1.54
C TYR A 459 -11.00 24.80 -3.07
N GLN A 460 -10.21 25.68 -3.68
CA GLN A 460 -10.16 25.82 -5.15
C GLN A 460 -9.17 24.83 -5.78
N LEU A 461 -7.95 24.80 -5.28
CA LEU A 461 -6.89 23.88 -5.73
C LEU A 461 -6.23 23.29 -4.50
N VAL A 462 -6.14 21.98 -4.43
CA VAL A 462 -5.59 21.29 -3.25
C VAL A 462 -4.31 20.58 -3.63
N TRP A 463 -3.26 20.80 -2.85
CA TRP A 463 -2.06 19.98 -2.83
C TRP A 463 -2.21 18.90 -1.77
N ILE A 464 -2.22 17.64 -2.18
CA ILE A 464 -2.49 16.51 -1.31
C ILE A 464 -1.79 15.26 -1.81
N ARG A 465 -1.67 14.27 -0.96
CA ARG A 465 -1.19 12.95 -1.32
C ARG A 465 -2.20 11.86 -0.95
N TRP A 466 -2.07 10.74 -1.61
CA TRP A 466 -2.63 9.48 -1.18
C TRP A 466 -1.51 8.47 -0.97
N PHE A 467 -1.63 7.66 0.05
CA PHE A 467 -0.88 6.42 0.22
C PHE A 467 -1.88 5.29 0.18
N MET A 468 -1.59 4.29 -0.65
CA MET A 468 -2.44 3.11 -0.70
C MET A 468 -2.48 2.46 0.67
N ASP A 469 -3.66 2.22 1.22
CA ASP A 469 -3.84 1.50 2.48
C ASP A 469 -3.57 0.01 2.28
N TYR A 470 -3.96 -0.53 1.11
CA TYR A 470 -3.60 -1.86 0.65
C TYR A 470 -3.18 -1.81 -0.84
N PRO A 471 -2.25 -2.69 -1.29
CA PRO A 471 -1.62 -2.57 -2.60
C PRO A 471 -2.52 -3.09 -3.72
N ASP A 472 -3.61 -2.37 -4.00
CA ASP A 472 -4.55 -2.67 -5.08
C ASP A 472 -5.16 -1.38 -5.64
N PRO A 473 -5.33 -1.26 -6.96
CA PRO A 473 -5.92 -0.07 -7.57
C PRO A 473 -7.35 0.24 -7.09
N HIS A 474 -8.06 -0.72 -6.49
CA HIS A 474 -9.34 -0.47 -5.87
C HIS A 474 -9.23 0.58 -4.75
N ASN A 475 -8.23 0.45 -3.87
CA ASN A 475 -7.97 1.45 -2.82
C ASN A 475 -7.65 2.82 -3.42
N GLU A 476 -6.84 2.85 -4.49
CA GLU A 476 -6.41 4.10 -5.09
C GLU A 476 -7.57 4.86 -5.73
N TYR A 477 -8.37 4.18 -6.55
CA TYR A 477 -9.38 4.86 -7.37
C TYR A 477 -10.78 4.79 -6.79
N PHE A 478 -11.22 3.62 -6.33
CA PHE A 478 -12.59 3.44 -5.83
C PHE A 478 -12.77 4.11 -4.47
N ASP A 479 -11.86 3.85 -3.54
CA ASP A 479 -11.96 4.44 -2.20
C ASP A 479 -11.74 5.96 -2.19
N THR A 480 -11.05 6.51 -3.20
CA THR A 480 -10.66 7.93 -3.23
C THR A 480 -11.52 8.77 -4.17
N PHE A 481 -11.83 8.29 -5.38
CA PHE A 481 -12.40 9.11 -6.46
C PHE A 481 -13.77 8.67 -6.94
N TYR A 482 -14.31 7.52 -6.51
CA TYR A 482 -15.61 7.04 -6.99
C TYR A 482 -16.71 8.08 -6.85
N GLY A 483 -17.37 8.44 -7.97
CA GLY A 483 -18.28 9.58 -8.05
C GLY A 483 -19.51 9.46 -7.17
N LYS A 484 -20.03 8.24 -6.98
CA LYS A 484 -21.20 7.95 -6.15
C LYS A 484 -20.89 7.81 -4.65
N LYS A 485 -19.62 7.95 -4.25
CA LYS A 485 -19.24 7.95 -2.84
C LYS A 485 -19.82 9.16 -2.12
N THR A 486 -20.50 8.93 -1.00
CA THR A 486 -21.19 9.98 -0.23
C THR A 486 -20.35 10.51 0.93
N GLU A 487 -19.40 9.72 1.44
CA GLU A 487 -18.59 10.07 2.61
C GLU A 487 -17.10 10.06 2.28
N GLY A 488 -16.34 11.01 2.85
CA GLY A 488 -14.89 11.09 2.70
C GLY A 488 -14.39 11.39 1.28
N LYS A 489 -15.25 11.86 0.38
CA LYS A 489 -14.87 12.27 -0.97
C LYS A 489 -14.06 13.55 -0.92
N ARG A 490 -12.89 13.55 -1.55
CA ARG A 490 -11.91 14.64 -1.43
C ARG A 490 -12.14 15.80 -2.40
N GLN A 491 -12.96 15.62 -3.41
CA GLN A 491 -13.25 16.60 -4.47
C GLN A 491 -14.62 16.31 -5.10
N ALA A 492 -15.17 17.30 -5.81
CA ALA A 492 -16.49 17.22 -6.40
C ALA A 492 -16.53 16.64 -7.84
N TRP A 493 -15.37 16.22 -8.36
CA TRP A 493 -15.30 15.65 -9.71
C TRP A 493 -16.11 14.35 -9.81
N VAL A 494 -16.91 14.22 -10.84
CA VAL A 494 -17.73 13.03 -11.17
C VAL A 494 -17.61 12.77 -12.66
N ASN A 495 -17.44 11.53 -13.05
CA ASN A 495 -17.45 11.10 -14.43
C ASN A 495 -18.05 9.69 -14.53
N ASP A 496 -19.22 9.58 -15.18
CA ASP A 496 -19.95 8.31 -15.28
C ASP A 496 -19.17 7.21 -16.01
N ALA A 497 -18.34 7.57 -16.99
CA ALA A 497 -17.51 6.60 -17.70
C ALA A 497 -16.40 6.05 -16.77
N PHE A 498 -15.80 6.91 -15.95
CA PHE A 498 -14.85 6.54 -14.92
C PHE A 498 -15.49 5.60 -13.87
N ASP A 499 -16.65 5.98 -13.35
CA ASP A 499 -17.38 5.18 -12.37
C ASP A 499 -17.74 3.79 -12.90
N LYS A 500 -18.16 3.68 -14.16
CA LYS A 500 -18.44 2.39 -14.83
C LYS A 500 -17.21 1.50 -14.92
N GLU A 501 -16.05 2.07 -15.24
CA GLU A 501 -14.80 1.32 -15.28
C GLU A 501 -14.39 0.84 -13.87
N LEU A 502 -14.59 1.66 -12.84
CA LEU A 502 -14.32 1.25 -11.45
C LEU A 502 -15.26 0.12 -11.01
N GLU A 503 -16.55 0.21 -11.32
CA GLU A 503 -17.53 -0.83 -11.02
C GLU A 503 -17.17 -2.13 -11.75
N ALA A 504 -16.83 -2.07 -13.04
CA ALA A 504 -16.39 -3.23 -13.80
C ALA A 504 -15.09 -3.84 -13.26
N GLY A 505 -14.11 -3.01 -12.89
CA GLY A 505 -12.87 -3.45 -12.25
C GLY A 505 -13.10 -4.11 -10.90
N ARG A 506 -13.98 -3.54 -10.07
CA ARG A 506 -14.38 -4.11 -8.78
C ARG A 506 -15.04 -5.48 -8.93
N ASP A 507 -15.99 -5.60 -9.86
CA ASP A 507 -16.84 -6.76 -10.00
C ASP A 507 -16.22 -7.87 -10.90
N THR A 508 -15.02 -7.63 -11.44
CA THR A 508 -14.28 -8.61 -12.24
C THR A 508 -13.38 -9.47 -11.35
N ARG A 509 -13.56 -10.80 -11.38
CA ARG A 509 -12.73 -11.78 -10.63
C ARG A 509 -11.31 -11.91 -11.17
N ASP A 510 -11.16 -11.92 -12.49
CA ASP A 510 -9.85 -12.11 -13.15
C ASP A 510 -8.96 -10.88 -12.95
N THR A 511 -7.84 -11.05 -12.26
CA THR A 511 -6.94 -9.95 -11.91
C THR A 511 -6.42 -9.19 -13.12
N LYS A 512 -6.10 -9.87 -14.23
CA LYS A 512 -5.58 -9.18 -15.42
C LYS A 512 -6.65 -8.34 -16.08
N LYS A 513 -7.87 -8.85 -16.18
CA LYS A 513 -9.00 -8.13 -16.78
C LYS A 513 -9.41 -6.92 -15.94
N ARG A 514 -9.47 -7.08 -14.60
CA ARG A 514 -9.81 -5.97 -13.73
C ARG A 514 -8.79 -4.82 -13.79
N LEU A 515 -7.48 -5.13 -13.93
CA LEU A 515 -6.44 -4.10 -14.08
C LEU A 515 -6.60 -3.28 -15.36
N VAL A 516 -7.14 -3.85 -16.46
CA VAL A 516 -7.46 -3.11 -17.68
C VAL A 516 -8.52 -2.03 -17.41
N HIS A 517 -9.54 -2.35 -16.61
CA HIS A 517 -10.57 -1.38 -16.22
C HIS A 517 -9.99 -0.23 -15.41
N TYR A 518 -9.12 -0.51 -14.43
CA TYR A 518 -8.47 0.53 -13.64
C TYR A 518 -7.50 1.39 -14.47
N ALA A 519 -6.78 0.79 -15.43
CA ALA A 519 -5.95 1.54 -16.37
C ALA A 519 -6.79 2.50 -17.23
N ARG A 520 -7.99 2.07 -17.67
CA ARG A 520 -8.91 2.92 -18.40
C ARG A 520 -9.51 4.02 -17.52
N ALA A 521 -9.81 3.72 -16.28
CA ALA A 521 -10.26 4.72 -15.31
C ALA A 521 -9.18 5.82 -15.09
N GLU A 522 -7.92 5.44 -14.91
CA GLU A 522 -6.79 6.37 -14.83
C GLU A 522 -6.75 7.32 -16.04
N GLU A 523 -6.85 6.76 -17.25
CA GLU A 523 -6.85 7.52 -18.49
C GLU A 523 -7.99 8.56 -18.51
N LEU A 524 -9.21 8.15 -18.20
CA LEU A 524 -10.40 9.02 -18.20
C LEU A 524 -10.26 10.17 -17.20
N MET A 525 -9.76 9.89 -16.03
CA MET A 525 -9.57 10.87 -14.95
C MET A 525 -8.52 11.92 -15.32
N GLN A 526 -7.40 11.49 -15.91
CA GLN A 526 -6.35 12.41 -16.37
C GLN A 526 -6.80 13.24 -17.58
N MET A 527 -7.53 12.64 -18.54
CA MET A 527 -8.05 13.34 -19.72
C MET A 527 -9.02 14.48 -19.35
N ASP A 528 -9.76 14.35 -18.28
CA ASP A 528 -10.66 15.39 -17.77
C ASP A 528 -9.98 16.35 -16.77
N GLY A 529 -8.73 16.08 -16.39
CA GLY A 529 -8.02 16.87 -15.37
C GLY A 529 -8.70 16.81 -14.00
N GLY A 530 -9.39 15.71 -13.71
CA GLY A 530 -10.02 15.48 -12.40
C GLY A 530 -9.00 15.42 -11.28
N TYR A 531 -7.76 15.03 -11.60
CA TYR A 531 -6.58 15.19 -10.78
C TYR A 531 -5.32 15.33 -11.66
N ILE A 532 -4.24 15.81 -11.07
CA ILE A 532 -2.97 16.03 -11.76
C ILE A 532 -1.85 15.42 -10.93
N PRO A 533 -1.31 14.24 -11.33
CA PRO A 533 -0.18 13.63 -10.62
C PRO A 533 1.06 14.48 -10.82
N VAL A 534 1.84 14.66 -9.75
CA VAL A 534 3.04 15.50 -9.78
C VAL A 534 4.29 14.72 -9.38
N ALA A 535 4.23 14.00 -8.25
CA ALA A 535 5.42 13.33 -7.73
C ALA A 535 5.08 12.02 -7.03
N TRP A 536 5.77 10.92 -7.38
CA TRP A 536 5.77 9.70 -6.60
C TRP A 536 6.74 9.83 -5.43
N VAL A 537 6.29 9.46 -4.25
CA VAL A 537 7.12 9.45 -3.05
C VAL A 537 8.13 8.31 -3.13
N THR A 538 9.37 8.59 -2.80
CA THR A 538 10.41 7.58 -2.62
C THR A 538 10.92 7.61 -1.19
N ARG A 539 11.46 6.49 -0.73
CA ARG A 539 12.05 6.35 0.59
C ARG A 539 13.46 5.83 0.46
N TRP A 540 14.26 6.12 1.46
CA TRP A 540 15.64 5.72 1.54
C TRP A 540 15.97 5.15 2.91
N ALA A 541 16.79 4.13 2.93
CA ALA A 541 17.31 3.51 4.14
C ALA A 541 18.81 3.32 4.04
N ALA A 542 19.48 3.40 5.18
CA ALA A 542 20.85 2.93 5.34
C ALA A 542 20.86 1.58 6.06
N VAL A 543 21.62 0.63 5.54
CA VAL A 543 21.70 -0.76 6.00
C VAL A 543 23.15 -1.18 6.10
N LYS A 544 23.57 -1.68 7.25
CA LYS A 544 24.95 -2.16 7.47
C LYS A 544 25.27 -3.37 6.59
N PRO A 545 26.55 -3.53 6.16
CA PRO A 545 26.94 -4.62 5.26
C PRO A 545 26.74 -6.03 5.81
N HIS A 546 26.66 -6.21 7.14
CA HIS A 546 26.42 -7.50 7.75
C HIS A 546 24.93 -7.89 7.81
N VAL A 547 24.02 -7.01 7.46
CA VAL A 547 22.58 -7.32 7.34
C VAL A 547 22.31 -7.97 5.99
N ARG A 548 21.66 -9.12 6.01
CA ARG A 548 21.30 -9.92 4.82
C ARG A 548 19.81 -10.27 4.84
N GLY A 549 19.33 -10.84 3.75
CA GLY A 549 17.96 -11.36 3.64
C GLY A 549 16.92 -10.33 3.24
N LEU A 550 17.30 -9.08 2.98
CA LEU A 550 16.38 -8.09 2.40
C LEU A 550 15.94 -8.55 1.01
N GLU A 551 14.64 -8.64 0.80
CA GLU A 551 14.07 -9.05 -0.48
C GLU A 551 14.06 -7.91 -1.50
N LYS A 552 14.07 -8.25 -2.78
CA LYS A 552 13.95 -7.30 -3.89
C LYS A 552 12.68 -7.56 -4.67
N ASN A 553 12.02 -6.47 -5.10
CA ASN A 553 10.93 -6.53 -6.06
C ASN A 553 11.46 -6.83 -7.49
N LYS A 554 10.55 -6.95 -8.47
CA LYS A 554 10.88 -7.18 -9.88
C LYS A 554 11.69 -6.04 -10.51
N GLN A 555 11.64 -4.85 -9.97
CA GLN A 555 12.45 -3.70 -10.39
C GLN A 555 13.88 -3.76 -9.82
N GLY A 556 14.19 -4.75 -8.97
CA GLY A 556 15.49 -4.89 -8.32
C GLY A 556 15.68 -3.97 -7.11
N GLU A 557 14.63 -3.29 -6.65
CA GLU A 557 14.65 -2.44 -5.47
C GLU A 557 14.44 -3.27 -4.21
N PHE A 558 15.16 -2.97 -3.14
CA PHE A 558 14.92 -3.58 -1.84
C PHE A 558 13.54 -3.18 -1.31
N VAL A 559 12.81 -4.14 -0.75
CA VAL A 559 11.60 -3.88 0.01
C VAL A 559 11.97 -3.93 1.49
N VAL A 560 11.86 -2.81 2.16
CA VAL A 560 12.22 -2.63 3.57
C VAL A 560 10.94 -2.34 4.35
N ASP A 561 10.89 -2.79 5.60
CA ASP A 561 9.79 -2.44 6.50
C ASP A 561 9.68 -0.91 6.65
N GLY A 562 8.50 -0.45 6.72
CA GLY A 562 8.10 0.96 6.72
C GLY A 562 6.73 1.12 6.08
N ASN A 563 6.21 0.02 5.53
CA ASN A 563 4.88 -0.09 4.97
C ASN A 563 4.04 -1.10 5.76
N ILE A 564 2.78 -0.79 5.90
CA ILE A 564 1.78 -1.57 6.63
C ILE A 564 1.47 -2.94 6.01
N TYR A 565 2.12 -3.34 4.93
CA TYR A 565 1.85 -4.59 4.24
C TYR A 565 3.08 -5.44 3.92
N PHE A 566 4.27 -5.07 4.35
CA PHE A 566 5.44 -5.91 4.18
C PHE A 566 6.27 -6.01 5.46
N ASP A 567 6.38 -7.23 6.00
CA ASP A 567 7.22 -7.51 7.16
C ASP A 567 8.58 -8.05 6.71
N THR A 568 9.61 -7.25 6.94
CA THR A 568 10.99 -7.55 6.56
C THR A 568 11.68 -8.50 7.52
N PHE A 569 11.39 -8.43 8.82
CA PHE A 569 12.18 -9.09 9.86
C PHE A 569 12.28 -10.61 9.75
N PRO A 570 11.22 -11.35 9.33
CA PRO A 570 11.33 -12.81 9.23
C PRO A 570 12.39 -13.32 8.25
N ASN A 571 12.73 -12.51 7.24
CA ASN A 571 13.67 -12.89 6.19
C ASN A 571 15.09 -12.40 6.47
N VAL A 572 15.25 -11.45 7.41
CA VAL A 572 16.55 -10.86 7.73
C VAL A 572 17.39 -11.79 8.60
N TYR A 573 18.68 -11.78 8.36
CA TYR A 573 19.69 -12.45 9.20
C TYR A 573 21.00 -11.64 9.19
N LEU A 574 21.83 -11.88 10.17
CA LEU A 574 23.12 -11.21 10.31
C LEU A 574 24.25 -12.19 10.00
N VAL A 575 25.26 -11.70 9.28
CA VAL A 575 26.53 -12.43 9.06
C VAL A 575 27.64 -11.80 9.89
N ASP A 576 28.73 -12.54 10.09
CA ASP A 576 29.90 -12.03 10.79
C ASP A 576 30.35 -10.70 10.17
N LYS A 577 30.68 -9.72 11.02
CA LYS A 577 31.22 -8.44 10.56
C LYS A 577 32.58 -8.68 9.93
N ALA A 578 32.73 -8.22 8.68
CA ALA A 578 34.00 -8.27 7.96
C ALA A 578 35.04 -7.34 8.60
#